data_ddf70c6a91378b16d44d4b20cfd04c82
#
_entry.id   ddf70c6a91378b16d44d4b20cfd04c82
#
_cell.length_a   1.000
_cell.length_b   1.000
_cell.length_c   1.000
_cell.angle_alpha   90.00
_cell.angle_beta   90.00
_cell.angle_gamma   90.00
#
_symmetry.space_group_name_H-M   'P 1'
#
loop_
_entity.id
_entity.type
_entity.pdbx_description
1 polymer ?
#
loop_
_entity_poly.entity_id
_entity_poly.type
_entity_poly.pdbx_seq_one_letter_code
_entity_poly.pdbx_strand_id
1 'polypeptide(L)'
;MTSILKADDIQDSSGNNIINEAGDVITIGASGDTITIPSGATITNSGTATGFGGDNTPFFLADGSGSLTLANATNTLVSILAESYDTDNTFASNRFTPAVAGYYYLEGQVSINNSTAGTELIAKIYKNGSQISYANAVAEGTNNTYTAITSELDLANTTDYYELYVYQNTGGGANMNAGYTWFKGFKLIT
;
A
#
# COMPACT_ATOMS: atom_id res chain seq x y z
N MET A 1 45.31 32.06 -8.52
CA MET A 1 45.36 31.88 -7.06
C MET A 1 44.13 31.18 -6.62
N THR A 2 44.22 30.03 -6.00
CA THR A 2 43.05 29.36 -5.41
C THR A 2 42.87 29.88 -4.01
N SER A 3 41.73 30.50 -3.72
CA SER A 3 41.39 30.95 -2.38
C SER A 3 40.81 29.75 -1.60
N ILE A 4 41.37 29.48 -0.43
CA ILE A 4 40.88 28.42 0.47
C ILE A 4 40.39 29.10 1.74
N LEU A 5 39.12 28.88 2.10
CA LEU A 5 38.59 29.17 3.41
C LEU A 5 38.73 27.88 4.26
N LYS A 6 39.43 28.01 5.39
CA LYS A 6 39.53 26.92 6.39
C LYS A 6 38.68 27.33 7.58
N ALA A 7 37.60 26.65 7.79
CA ALA A 7 36.69 26.86 8.90
C ALA A 7 36.03 25.52 9.27
N ASP A 8 35.95 25.22 10.55
CA ASP A 8 35.26 24.04 11.08
C ASP A 8 33.76 24.29 11.13
N ASP A 9 33.38 25.55 11.42
CA ASP A 9 31.99 26.00 11.47
C ASP A 9 31.78 27.27 10.64
N ILE A 10 30.63 27.33 9.95
CA ILE A 10 30.06 28.58 9.41
C ILE A 10 28.76 28.84 10.16
N GLN A 11 28.71 29.97 10.89
CA GLN A 11 27.59 30.30 11.78
C GLN A 11 26.90 31.60 11.36
N ASP A 12 25.62 31.77 11.76
CA ASP A 12 24.90 33.03 11.68
C ASP A 12 25.36 34.00 12.79
N SER A 13 24.82 35.23 12.80
CA SER A 13 25.14 36.26 13.79
C SER A 13 24.70 35.90 15.23
N SER A 14 23.88 34.88 15.40
CA SER A 14 23.39 34.39 16.70
C SER A 14 24.16 33.16 17.18
N GLY A 15 25.15 32.68 16.42
CA GLY A 15 25.96 31.52 16.73
C GLY A 15 25.36 30.18 16.35
N ASN A 16 24.30 30.15 15.53
CA ASN A 16 23.74 28.91 15.01
C ASN A 16 24.55 28.41 13.82
N ASN A 17 24.82 27.12 13.75
CA ASN A 17 25.59 26.52 12.68
C ASN A 17 24.80 26.48 11.36
N ILE A 18 25.37 27.08 10.30
CA ILE A 18 24.88 26.96 8.92
C ILE A 18 25.53 25.73 8.25
N ILE A 19 26.85 25.58 8.45
CA ILE A 19 27.63 24.42 8.00
C ILE A 19 28.60 24.02 9.12
N ASN A 20 28.60 22.78 9.50
CA ASN A 20 29.50 22.20 10.48
C ASN A 20 30.16 20.94 9.89
N GLU A 21 31.46 20.77 10.13
CA GLU A 21 32.19 19.54 9.82
C GLU A 21 32.75 18.95 11.11
N ALA A 22 32.44 17.69 11.39
CA ALA A 22 32.95 16.95 12.52
C ALA A 22 33.07 15.45 12.17
N GLY A 23 34.29 14.92 12.24
CA GLY A 23 34.57 13.48 12.00
C GLY A 23 34.11 12.97 10.63
N ASP A 24 34.48 13.66 9.56
CA ASP A 24 34.08 13.37 8.18
C ASP A 24 32.58 13.50 7.86
N VAL A 25 31.82 14.16 8.74
CA VAL A 25 30.40 14.48 8.53
C VAL A 25 30.22 15.98 8.33
N ILE A 26 29.65 16.36 7.19
CA ILE A 26 29.24 17.76 6.92
C ILE A 26 27.76 17.89 7.24
N THR A 27 27.44 18.72 8.24
CA THR A 27 26.06 19.06 8.60
C THR A 27 25.73 20.45 8.08
N ILE A 28 24.63 20.59 7.35
CA ILE A 28 24.11 21.87 6.83
C ILE A 28 22.79 22.17 7.54
N GLY A 29 22.75 23.26 8.29
CA GLY A 29 21.60 23.66 9.10
C GLY A 29 21.53 22.96 10.47
N ALA A 30 20.54 23.36 11.27
CA ALA A 30 20.21 22.80 12.56
C ALA A 30 18.75 22.37 12.61
N SER A 31 18.31 21.77 13.73
CA SER A 31 16.91 21.39 13.90
C SER A 31 15.99 22.62 13.79
N GLY A 32 15.03 22.54 12.86
CA GLY A 32 14.11 23.64 12.55
C GLY A 32 14.52 24.50 11.33
N ASP A 33 15.72 24.35 10.81
CA ASP A 33 16.17 25.06 9.62
C ASP A 33 15.55 24.52 8.34
N THR A 34 15.37 25.39 7.35
CA THR A 34 14.94 25.02 6.01
C THR A 34 16.05 25.28 5.00
N ILE A 35 16.43 24.26 4.24
CA ILE A 35 17.33 24.38 3.09
C ILE A 35 16.48 24.47 1.84
N THR A 36 16.44 25.62 1.18
CA THR A 36 15.68 25.83 -0.05
C THR A 36 16.57 25.62 -1.27
N ILE A 37 16.21 24.69 -2.12
CA ILE A 37 16.77 24.52 -3.46
C ILE A 37 15.84 25.23 -4.44
N PRO A 38 16.23 26.37 -5.04
CA PRO A 38 15.36 27.12 -5.91
C PRO A 38 15.05 26.38 -7.21
N SER A 39 13.95 26.79 -7.85
CA SER A 39 13.55 26.24 -9.15
C SER A 39 14.68 26.35 -10.17
N GLY A 40 14.95 25.26 -10.90
CA GLY A 40 16.04 25.14 -11.87
C GLY A 40 17.39 24.75 -11.29
N ALA A 41 17.56 24.72 -9.95
CA ALA A 41 18.75 24.17 -9.32
C ALA A 41 18.63 22.66 -9.14
N THR A 42 19.77 21.96 -9.16
CA THR A 42 19.84 20.49 -9.05
C THR A 42 20.75 20.08 -7.91
N ILE A 43 20.34 19.11 -7.12
CA ILE A 43 21.22 18.35 -6.21
C ILE A 43 21.59 17.06 -6.93
N THR A 44 22.89 16.87 -7.23
CA THR A 44 23.41 15.61 -7.75
C THR A 44 23.95 14.78 -6.58
N ASN A 45 23.32 13.66 -6.30
CA ASN A 45 23.79 12.68 -5.33
C ASN A 45 24.35 11.45 -6.07
N SER A 46 25.65 11.18 -5.92
CA SER A 46 26.32 10.00 -6.48
C SER A 46 26.49 8.87 -5.43
N GLY A 47 26.08 9.11 -4.21
CA GLY A 47 26.08 8.15 -3.10
C GLY A 47 24.70 7.66 -2.72
N THR A 48 24.58 7.10 -1.52
CA THR A 48 23.28 6.72 -0.97
C THR A 48 22.57 7.95 -0.41
N ALA A 49 21.35 8.22 -0.88
CA ALA A 49 20.47 9.24 -0.30
C ALA A 49 19.59 8.60 0.77
N THR A 50 19.64 9.14 2.00
CA THR A 50 18.74 8.72 3.08
C THR A 50 17.88 9.90 3.47
N GLY A 51 16.55 9.68 3.59
CA GLY A 51 15.60 10.73 3.95
C GLY A 51 15.20 11.69 2.82
N PHE A 52 15.64 11.44 1.58
CA PHE A 52 15.15 12.14 0.40
C PHE A 52 13.97 11.36 -0.21
N GLY A 53 12.80 11.93 -0.17
CA GLY A 53 11.56 11.29 -0.58
C GLY A 53 10.87 10.59 0.61
N GLY A 54 9.58 10.35 0.48
CA GLY A 54 8.82 9.57 1.45
C GLY A 54 8.97 8.08 1.18
N ASP A 55 8.77 7.27 2.19
CA ASP A 55 8.60 5.83 2.03
C ASP A 55 7.17 5.54 1.53
N ASN A 56 6.98 4.44 0.78
CA ASN A 56 5.64 3.94 0.42
C ASN A 56 4.97 3.25 1.61
N THR A 57 5.09 3.84 2.79
CA THR A 57 4.45 3.37 4.02
C THR A 57 3.25 4.25 4.40
N PRO A 58 2.22 3.68 5.00
CA PRO A 58 2.07 2.25 5.31
C PRO A 58 1.88 1.38 4.05
N PHE A 59 2.32 0.14 4.14
CA PHE A 59 1.96 -0.91 3.18
C PHE A 59 1.57 -2.19 3.93
N PHE A 60 0.71 -2.99 3.33
CA PHE A 60 0.29 -4.28 3.88
C PHE A 60 0.15 -5.34 2.78
N LEU A 61 0.31 -6.58 3.17
CA LEU A 61 -0.08 -7.78 2.45
C LEU A 61 -0.74 -8.73 3.43
N ALA A 62 -1.94 -9.18 3.09
CA ALA A 62 -2.65 -10.21 3.82
C ALA A 62 -3.03 -11.34 2.85
N ASP A 63 -2.57 -12.53 3.15
CA ASP A 63 -2.81 -13.74 2.37
C ASP A 63 -3.96 -14.56 2.93
N GLY A 64 -4.65 -15.27 2.06
CA GLY A 64 -5.71 -16.17 2.46
C GLY A 64 -5.19 -17.32 3.34
N SER A 65 -5.84 -17.54 4.47
CA SER A 65 -5.51 -18.58 5.45
C SER A 65 -6.79 -19.24 5.95
N GLY A 66 -6.89 -20.55 5.79
CA GLY A 66 -8.05 -21.30 6.24
C GLY A 66 -9.07 -21.60 5.14
N SER A 67 -10.34 -21.65 5.50
CA SER A 67 -11.44 -22.04 4.61
C SER A 67 -12.61 -21.06 4.75
N LEU A 68 -13.17 -20.64 3.64
CA LEU A 68 -14.38 -19.83 3.56
C LEU A 68 -15.30 -20.41 2.48
N THR A 69 -16.53 -20.78 2.88
CA THR A 69 -17.57 -21.16 1.94
C THR A 69 -18.43 -19.96 1.60
N LEU A 70 -18.54 -19.65 0.32
CA LEU A 70 -19.28 -18.54 -0.21
C LEU A 70 -20.70 -18.94 -0.54
N ALA A 71 -21.67 -18.20 -0.06
CA ALA A 71 -23.06 -18.39 -0.47
C ALA A 71 -23.25 -17.97 -1.95
N ASN A 72 -24.19 -18.62 -2.63
CA ASN A 72 -24.52 -18.29 -4.01
C ASN A 72 -25.15 -16.89 -4.09
N ALA A 73 -24.78 -16.14 -5.13
CA ALA A 73 -25.32 -14.81 -5.44
C ALA A 73 -25.28 -13.80 -4.28
N THR A 74 -24.24 -13.89 -3.43
CA THR A 74 -24.12 -13.06 -2.23
C THR A 74 -22.75 -12.38 -2.19
N ASN A 75 -22.71 -11.08 -1.87
CA ASN A 75 -21.47 -10.38 -1.57
C ASN A 75 -20.98 -10.81 -0.19
N THR A 76 -19.82 -11.42 -0.13
CA THR A 76 -19.24 -11.98 1.09
C THR A 76 -17.92 -11.31 1.40
N LEU A 77 -17.72 -10.83 2.63
CA LEU A 77 -16.41 -10.37 3.10
C LEU A 77 -15.41 -11.54 3.06
N VAL A 78 -14.23 -11.29 2.53
CA VAL A 78 -13.11 -12.25 2.57
C VAL A 78 -12.53 -12.28 3.99
N SER A 79 -13.13 -13.11 4.85
CA SER A 79 -12.84 -13.16 6.29
C SER A 79 -11.75 -14.18 6.66
N ILE A 80 -10.94 -14.60 5.70
CA ILE A 80 -9.85 -15.58 5.87
C ILE A 80 -8.48 -14.97 5.57
N LEU A 81 -8.34 -13.66 5.62
CA LEU A 81 -7.07 -13.00 5.37
C LEU A 81 -6.24 -12.95 6.65
N ALA A 82 -5.00 -13.43 6.56
CA ALA A 82 -3.99 -13.36 7.60
C ALA A 82 -2.89 -12.40 7.13
N GLU A 83 -2.48 -11.51 7.99
CA GLU A 83 -1.39 -10.59 7.74
C GLU A 83 -0.09 -11.33 7.47
N SER A 84 0.59 -10.99 6.37
CA SER A 84 1.94 -11.44 6.03
C SER A 84 2.96 -10.33 6.20
N TYR A 85 2.60 -9.11 5.85
CA TYR A 85 3.38 -7.89 6.06
C TYR A 85 2.45 -6.74 6.38
N ASP A 86 2.81 -5.95 7.40
CA ASP A 86 2.14 -4.70 7.73
C ASP A 86 3.13 -3.77 8.45
N THR A 87 3.46 -2.63 7.86
CA THR A 87 4.50 -1.74 8.41
C THR A 87 4.04 -0.95 9.61
N ASP A 88 2.76 -0.65 9.73
CA ASP A 88 2.24 0.30 10.73
C ASP A 88 1.04 -0.25 11.53
N ASN A 89 0.85 -1.58 11.55
CA ASN A 89 -0.32 -2.26 12.14
C ASN A 89 -1.65 -1.71 11.61
N THR A 90 -1.73 -1.57 10.29
CA THR A 90 -2.85 -0.98 9.58
C THR A 90 -3.88 -2.01 9.11
N PHE A 91 -3.50 -3.30 9.09
CA PHE A 91 -4.37 -4.40 8.71
C PHE A 91 -4.79 -5.23 9.93
N ALA A 92 -6.07 -5.26 10.24
CA ALA A 92 -6.62 -6.06 11.32
C ALA A 92 -8.07 -6.50 10.99
N SER A 93 -8.44 -7.71 11.43
CA SER A 93 -9.81 -8.23 11.27
C SER A 93 -10.31 -8.19 9.81
N ASN A 94 -9.44 -8.56 8.86
CA ASN A 94 -9.68 -8.55 7.41
C ASN A 94 -9.94 -7.16 6.81
N ARG A 95 -9.46 -6.12 7.46
CA ARG A 95 -9.66 -4.72 7.12
C ARG A 95 -8.33 -3.96 7.14
N PHE A 96 -8.08 -3.15 6.12
CA PHE A 96 -7.03 -2.15 6.10
C PHE A 96 -7.58 -0.80 6.55
N THR A 97 -6.93 -0.17 7.53
CA THR A 97 -7.27 1.18 8.02
C THR A 97 -6.01 2.04 7.95
N PRO A 98 -5.91 3.00 7.01
CA PRO A 98 -4.70 3.82 6.87
C PRO A 98 -4.35 4.59 8.13
N ALA A 99 -3.10 4.50 8.60
CA ALA A 99 -2.58 5.33 9.68
C ALA A 99 -2.20 6.74 9.23
N VAL A 100 -1.98 6.94 7.93
CA VAL A 100 -1.57 8.20 7.31
C VAL A 100 -2.49 8.52 6.14
N ALA A 101 -3.01 9.74 6.08
CA ALA A 101 -3.82 10.18 4.93
C ALA A 101 -2.96 10.31 3.65
N GLY A 102 -3.56 10.07 2.49
CA GLY A 102 -2.88 10.17 1.20
C GLY A 102 -3.46 9.23 0.16
N TYR A 103 -2.84 9.20 -1.02
CA TYR A 103 -3.22 8.28 -2.08
C TYR A 103 -2.68 6.88 -1.80
N TYR A 104 -3.55 5.89 -1.99
CA TYR A 104 -3.23 4.48 -1.82
C TYR A 104 -3.55 3.69 -3.08
N TYR A 105 -2.62 2.83 -3.49
CA TYR A 105 -2.90 1.76 -4.41
C TYR A 105 -3.33 0.53 -3.61
N LEU A 106 -4.48 -0.01 -3.95
CA LEU A 106 -5.07 -1.20 -3.33
C LEU A 106 -5.29 -2.25 -4.41
N GLU A 107 -5.04 -3.51 -4.10
CA GLU A 107 -5.26 -4.62 -5.02
C GLU A 107 -5.71 -5.85 -4.24
N GLY A 108 -6.74 -6.54 -4.75
CA GLY A 108 -7.27 -7.74 -4.15
C GLY A 108 -7.51 -8.84 -5.17
N GLN A 109 -7.10 -10.05 -4.83
CA GLN A 109 -7.35 -11.25 -5.59
C GLN A 109 -8.24 -12.20 -4.80
N VAL A 110 -9.25 -12.72 -5.45
CA VAL A 110 -10.09 -13.80 -4.93
C VAL A 110 -10.05 -14.99 -5.86
N SER A 111 -10.10 -16.18 -5.31
CA SER A 111 -10.08 -17.43 -6.06
C SER A 111 -11.07 -18.44 -5.49
N ILE A 112 -11.73 -19.18 -6.35
CA ILE A 112 -12.58 -20.32 -5.96
C ILE A 112 -12.16 -21.59 -6.68
N ASN A 113 -12.43 -22.73 -6.03
CA ASN A 113 -12.28 -24.06 -6.62
C ASN A 113 -13.64 -24.59 -7.10
N ASN A 114 -13.60 -25.56 -8.02
CA ASN A 114 -14.77 -26.32 -8.48
C ASN A 114 -15.90 -25.46 -9.02
N SER A 115 -15.56 -24.50 -9.89
CA SER A 115 -16.52 -23.69 -10.60
C SER A 115 -17.32 -24.49 -11.65
N THR A 116 -18.42 -23.92 -12.11
CA THR A 116 -19.21 -24.40 -13.21
C THR A 116 -19.05 -23.45 -14.40
N ALA A 117 -18.95 -23.97 -15.62
CA ALA A 117 -18.83 -23.15 -16.82
C ALA A 117 -19.97 -22.11 -16.91
N GLY A 118 -19.63 -20.88 -17.27
CA GLY A 118 -20.56 -19.75 -17.38
C GLY A 118 -20.87 -19.03 -16.05
N THR A 119 -20.30 -19.49 -14.93
CA THR A 119 -20.47 -18.80 -13.65
C THR A 119 -19.51 -17.62 -13.48
N GLU A 120 -19.90 -16.65 -12.70
CA GLU A 120 -19.11 -15.45 -12.43
C GLU A 120 -18.44 -15.53 -11.06
N LEU A 121 -17.21 -15.04 -11.01
CA LEU A 121 -16.47 -14.70 -9.79
C LEU A 121 -16.11 -13.22 -9.86
N ILE A 122 -16.49 -12.44 -8.87
CA ILE A 122 -16.23 -11.01 -8.83
C ILE A 122 -15.43 -10.68 -7.57
N ALA A 123 -14.24 -10.11 -7.77
CA ALA A 123 -13.49 -9.44 -6.71
C ALA A 123 -13.97 -8.01 -6.57
N LYS A 124 -14.09 -7.51 -5.34
CA LYS A 124 -14.57 -6.15 -5.05
C LYS A 124 -13.77 -5.53 -3.92
N ILE A 125 -13.42 -4.26 -4.05
CA ILE A 125 -12.90 -3.47 -2.94
C ILE A 125 -14.01 -2.55 -2.44
N TYR A 126 -14.19 -2.55 -1.13
CA TYR A 126 -15.13 -1.68 -0.43
C TYR A 126 -14.36 -0.66 0.39
N LYS A 127 -14.83 0.60 0.38
CA LYS A 127 -14.40 1.68 1.26
C LYS A 127 -15.58 2.07 2.15
N ASN A 128 -15.42 2.03 3.45
CA ASN A 128 -16.46 2.43 4.42
C ASN A 128 -17.81 1.75 4.17
N GLY A 129 -17.78 0.46 3.79
CA GLY A 129 -18.99 -0.32 3.49
C GLY A 129 -19.59 -0.09 2.10
N SER A 130 -19.00 0.76 1.25
CA SER A 130 -19.45 1.02 -0.12
C SER A 130 -18.45 0.48 -1.13
N GLN A 131 -18.93 -0.20 -2.18
CA GLN A 131 -18.09 -0.70 -3.26
C GLN A 131 -17.46 0.46 -4.04
N ILE A 132 -16.13 0.42 -4.20
CA ILE A 132 -15.37 1.41 -5.00
C ILE A 132 -14.74 0.79 -6.24
N SER A 133 -14.45 -0.51 -6.22
CA SER A 133 -13.87 -1.22 -7.36
C SER A 133 -14.42 -2.64 -7.48
N TYR A 134 -14.40 -3.19 -8.71
CA TYR A 134 -14.70 -4.59 -8.96
C TYR A 134 -14.05 -5.10 -10.25
N ALA A 135 -13.80 -6.39 -10.30
CA ALA A 135 -13.43 -7.10 -11.53
C ALA A 135 -14.14 -8.45 -11.57
N ASN A 136 -14.61 -8.81 -12.76
CA ASN A 136 -15.34 -10.04 -13.03
C ASN A 136 -14.47 -11.04 -13.82
N ALA A 137 -14.48 -12.29 -13.39
CA ALA A 137 -13.97 -13.43 -14.15
C ALA A 137 -15.12 -14.42 -14.40
N VAL A 138 -15.24 -14.91 -15.62
CA VAL A 138 -16.24 -15.90 -16.01
C VAL A 138 -15.57 -17.26 -16.20
N ALA A 139 -16.17 -18.28 -15.62
CA ALA A 139 -15.71 -19.64 -15.71
C ALA A 139 -15.86 -20.21 -17.13
N GLU A 140 -14.77 -20.57 -17.81
CA GLU A 140 -14.80 -21.21 -19.13
C GLU A 140 -15.03 -22.74 -19.07
N GLY A 141 -14.79 -23.35 -17.90
CA GLY A 141 -14.91 -24.80 -17.72
C GLY A 141 -15.46 -25.19 -16.35
N THR A 142 -15.71 -26.46 -16.16
CA THR A 142 -16.19 -27.04 -14.91
C THR A 142 -15.03 -27.65 -14.13
N ASN A 143 -15.07 -27.57 -12.78
CA ASN A 143 -14.07 -28.08 -11.85
C ASN A 143 -12.67 -27.41 -11.98
N ASN A 144 -12.61 -26.21 -12.50
CA ASN A 144 -11.38 -25.43 -12.55
C ASN A 144 -11.29 -24.43 -11.39
N THR A 145 -10.07 -23.96 -11.15
CA THR A 145 -9.82 -22.82 -10.26
C THR A 145 -9.98 -21.52 -11.05
N TYR A 146 -10.74 -20.60 -10.52
CA TYR A 146 -10.93 -19.27 -11.11
C TYR A 146 -10.43 -18.19 -10.17
N THR A 147 -9.93 -17.15 -10.77
CA THR A 147 -9.34 -16.02 -10.05
C THR A 147 -9.84 -14.72 -10.67
N ALA A 148 -10.30 -13.81 -9.82
CA ALA A 148 -10.60 -12.42 -10.18
C ALA A 148 -9.69 -11.50 -9.40
N ILE A 149 -9.15 -10.48 -10.08
CA ILE A 149 -8.25 -9.47 -9.48
C ILE A 149 -8.87 -8.11 -9.72
N THR A 150 -8.97 -7.29 -8.70
CA THR A 150 -9.41 -5.89 -8.79
C THR A 150 -8.39 -4.98 -8.13
N SER A 151 -8.28 -3.76 -8.62
CA SER A 151 -7.42 -2.73 -8.03
C SER A 151 -8.10 -1.39 -8.02
N GLU A 152 -7.65 -0.50 -7.14
CA GLU A 152 -8.14 0.87 -7.02
C GLU A 152 -7.01 1.80 -6.58
N LEU A 153 -7.09 3.04 -7.05
CA LEU A 153 -6.28 4.16 -6.59
C LEU A 153 -7.20 5.16 -5.91
N ASP A 154 -7.11 5.29 -4.61
CA ASP A 154 -8.04 6.11 -3.83
C ASP A 154 -7.34 7.05 -2.87
N LEU A 155 -7.97 8.21 -2.62
CA LEU A 155 -7.54 9.17 -1.60
C LEU A 155 -8.16 8.78 -0.26
N ALA A 156 -7.33 8.32 0.67
CA ALA A 156 -7.73 7.87 1.99
C ALA A 156 -7.47 8.90 3.08
N ASN A 157 -8.37 8.95 4.05
CA ASN A 157 -8.17 9.58 5.35
C ASN A 157 -7.88 8.50 6.40
N THR A 158 -7.40 8.91 7.58
CA THR A 158 -7.06 8.00 8.68
C THR A 158 -8.28 7.35 9.35
N THR A 159 -9.50 7.78 9.01
CA THR A 159 -10.77 7.20 9.47
C THR A 159 -11.42 6.27 8.44
N ASP A 160 -10.88 6.23 7.22
CA ASP A 160 -11.37 5.34 6.18
C ASP A 160 -10.90 3.90 6.44
N TYR A 161 -11.65 2.94 5.93
CA TYR A 161 -11.25 1.54 5.93
C TYR A 161 -11.60 0.85 4.62
N TYR A 162 -10.81 -0.17 4.29
CA TYR A 162 -10.95 -0.94 3.07
C TYR A 162 -11.04 -2.43 3.36
N GLU A 163 -11.90 -3.10 2.62
CA GLU A 163 -12.18 -4.52 2.76
C GLU A 163 -12.27 -5.19 1.40
N LEU A 164 -11.79 -6.43 1.31
CA LEU A 164 -11.96 -7.25 0.13
C LEU A 164 -13.24 -8.07 0.24
N TYR A 165 -14.10 -7.98 -0.77
CA TYR A 165 -15.31 -8.75 -0.91
C TYR A 165 -15.26 -9.62 -2.16
N VAL A 166 -16.02 -10.70 -2.12
CA VAL A 166 -16.18 -11.64 -3.22
C VAL A 166 -17.66 -11.91 -3.47
N TYR A 167 -18.00 -12.08 -4.75
CA TYR A 167 -19.32 -12.55 -5.17
C TYR A 167 -19.12 -13.73 -6.13
N GLN A 168 -20.01 -14.73 -6.06
CA GLN A 168 -20.04 -15.84 -6.99
C GLN A 168 -21.50 -16.26 -7.28
N ASN A 169 -21.77 -16.81 -8.47
CA ASN A 169 -23.09 -17.29 -8.87
C ASN A 169 -23.06 -18.72 -9.44
N THR A 170 -22.28 -19.61 -8.80
CA THR A 170 -22.16 -21.01 -9.22
C THR A 170 -23.43 -21.85 -9.12
N GLY A 171 -24.50 -21.30 -8.57
CA GLY A 171 -25.78 -22.00 -8.31
C GLY A 171 -25.81 -22.74 -6.96
N GLY A 172 -24.71 -22.74 -6.22
CA GLY A 172 -24.55 -23.37 -4.90
C GLY A 172 -23.48 -22.69 -4.07
N GLY A 173 -23.08 -23.31 -2.97
CA GLY A 173 -21.93 -22.88 -2.19
C GLY A 173 -20.62 -23.17 -2.94
N ALA A 174 -19.68 -22.23 -2.92
CA ALA A 174 -18.33 -22.39 -3.47
C ALA A 174 -17.29 -22.21 -2.39
N ASN A 175 -16.21 -22.98 -2.44
CA ASN A 175 -15.11 -22.84 -1.50
C ASN A 175 -14.05 -21.92 -2.07
N MET A 176 -13.63 -20.94 -1.28
CA MET A 176 -12.47 -20.11 -1.62
C MET A 176 -11.21 -20.95 -1.65
N ASN A 177 -10.33 -20.61 -2.59
CA ASN A 177 -8.97 -21.11 -2.62
C ASN A 177 -8.06 -20.10 -1.90
N ALA A 178 -7.80 -20.36 -0.61
CA ALA A 178 -7.00 -19.46 0.21
C ALA A 178 -5.59 -19.21 -0.36
N GLY A 179 -4.95 -20.25 -0.92
CA GLY A 179 -3.60 -20.14 -1.48
C GLY A 179 -3.48 -19.21 -2.71
N TYR A 180 -4.60 -18.77 -3.29
CA TYR A 180 -4.65 -17.83 -4.41
C TYR A 180 -5.54 -16.62 -4.07
N THR A 181 -5.73 -16.34 -2.79
CA THR A 181 -6.52 -15.18 -2.32
C THR A 181 -5.65 -14.30 -1.47
N TRP A 182 -5.64 -13.00 -1.76
CA TRP A 182 -4.86 -12.02 -1.01
C TRP A 182 -5.44 -10.61 -1.16
N PHE A 183 -5.09 -9.74 -0.22
CA PHE A 183 -5.37 -8.30 -0.27
C PHE A 183 -4.12 -7.54 0.13
N LYS A 184 -3.74 -6.54 -0.64
CA LYS A 184 -2.54 -5.74 -0.41
C LYS A 184 -2.75 -4.30 -0.80
N GLY A 185 -1.91 -3.42 -0.29
CA GLY A 185 -1.88 -2.03 -0.66
C GLY A 185 -0.69 -1.29 -0.08
N PHE A 186 -0.43 -0.12 -0.62
CA PHE A 186 0.63 0.76 -0.16
C PHE A 186 0.29 2.22 -0.46
N LYS A 187 0.82 3.12 0.37
CA LYS A 187 0.73 4.57 0.16
C LYS A 187 1.63 5.00 -0.98
N LEU A 188 1.12 5.88 -1.85
CA LEU A 188 1.95 6.55 -2.85
C LEU A 188 2.73 7.70 -2.23
N ILE A 189 3.96 7.87 -2.69
CA ILE A 189 4.77 9.06 -2.42
C ILE A 189 4.19 10.19 -3.28
N THR A 190 3.73 11.26 -2.66
CA THR A 190 3.16 12.45 -3.31
C THR A 190 3.85 13.70 -2.83
#